data_b1d4f2ac7931e39a99a6d2368c610e17
#
_entry.id   b1d4f2ac7931e39a99a6d2368c610e17
#
_cell.length_a   1.000
_cell.length_b   1.000
_cell.length_c   1.000
_cell.angle_alpha   90.00
_cell.angle_beta   90.00
_cell.angle_gamma   90.00
#
_symmetry.space_group_name_H-M   'P 1'
#
loop_
_entity.id
_entity.type
_entity.pdbx_description
1 polymer ?
#
loop_
_entity_poly.entity_id
_entity_poly.type
_entity_poly.pdbx_seq_one_letter_code
_entity_poly.pdbx_strand_id
1 'polypeptide(L)'
;MRLRTIILTDPIKAANKINGEKTLKFFEESVISHITDVTSFHGNECLYFLAYKDNNLVGVAVVSEERTDIKGPMSAPFIREFGTVNYTKTCKYAKKGIGEELLNHIIKRVGSRFTLSCLDSNSEQFWRHMGEKKGLKVEEIGITVWCTPTLYFRDFKD
;
A
#
# COMPACT_ATOMS: atom_id res chain seq x y z
N MET A 1 -4.88 -17.65 5.43
CA MET A 1 -5.79 -16.46 5.51
C MET A 1 -6.13 -16.03 4.11
N ARG A 2 -7.37 -15.64 3.88
CA ARG A 2 -7.78 -15.17 2.56
C ARG A 2 -8.53 -13.84 2.68
N LEU A 3 -8.01 -12.82 2.00
CA LEU A 3 -8.63 -11.50 1.98
C LEU A 3 -9.50 -11.34 0.74
N ARG A 4 -10.60 -10.64 0.90
CA ARG A 4 -11.41 -10.14 -0.20
C ARG A 4 -11.01 -8.69 -0.43
N THR A 5 -10.56 -8.36 -1.62
CA THR A 5 -10.11 -7.00 -1.93
C THR A 5 -11.03 -6.34 -2.93
N ILE A 6 -11.44 -5.12 -2.61
CA ILE A 6 -12.20 -4.24 -3.50
C ILE A 6 -11.24 -3.18 -4.01
N ILE A 7 -11.28 -2.90 -5.31
CA ILE A 7 -10.46 -1.85 -5.92
C ILE A 7 -11.40 -0.74 -6.42
N LEU A 8 -11.21 0.46 -5.90
CA LEU A 8 -11.98 1.64 -6.29
C LEU A 8 -11.07 2.65 -6.99
N THR A 9 -11.62 3.39 -7.93
CA THR A 9 -10.89 4.44 -8.66
C THR A 9 -11.38 5.85 -8.29
N ASP A 10 -12.54 5.95 -7.68
CA ASP A 10 -13.12 7.24 -7.27
C ASP A 10 -12.69 7.55 -5.82
N PRO A 11 -11.91 8.61 -5.59
CA PRO A 11 -11.44 8.94 -4.26
C PRO A 11 -12.56 9.26 -3.27
N ILE A 12 -13.66 9.85 -3.74
CA ILE A 12 -14.80 10.18 -2.87
C ILE A 12 -15.51 8.92 -2.42
N LYS A 13 -15.74 7.97 -3.33
CA LYS A 13 -16.33 6.67 -2.99
C LYS A 13 -15.44 5.89 -2.03
N ALA A 14 -14.13 5.91 -2.26
CA ALA A 14 -13.18 5.24 -1.38
C ALA A 14 -13.22 5.85 0.02
N ALA A 15 -13.17 7.17 0.15
CA ALA A 15 -13.21 7.87 1.43
C ALA A 15 -14.52 7.57 2.18
N ASN A 16 -15.66 7.62 1.49
CA ASN A 16 -16.96 7.35 2.11
C ASN A 16 -17.05 5.91 2.62
N LYS A 17 -16.55 4.96 1.82
CA LYS A 17 -16.58 3.56 2.22
C LYS A 17 -15.68 3.30 3.43
N ILE A 18 -14.48 3.86 3.44
CA ILE A 18 -13.54 3.73 4.56
C ILE A 18 -14.12 4.35 5.82
N ASN A 19 -14.68 5.56 5.73
CA ASN A 19 -15.23 6.28 6.88
C ASN A 19 -16.39 5.55 7.54
N GLY A 20 -17.07 4.65 6.84
CA GLY A 20 -18.14 3.82 7.39
C GLY A 20 -17.67 2.56 8.11
N GLU A 21 -16.37 2.27 8.12
CA GLU A 21 -15.87 0.99 8.66
C GLU A 21 -15.61 1.07 10.17
N LYS A 22 -16.07 0.05 10.89
CA LYS A 22 -15.93 -0.01 12.36
C LYS A 22 -14.51 -0.27 12.84
N THR A 23 -13.63 -0.74 11.95
CA THR A 23 -12.25 -1.09 12.29
C THR A 23 -11.26 0.07 12.15
N LEU A 24 -11.72 1.27 11.77
CA LEU A 24 -10.84 2.43 11.56
C LEU A 24 -9.93 2.73 12.74
N LYS A 25 -10.44 2.58 13.95
CA LYS A 25 -9.68 2.85 15.19
C LYS A 25 -8.46 1.96 15.37
N PHE A 26 -8.33 0.88 14.59
CA PHE A 26 -7.20 -0.03 14.66
C PHE A 26 -6.11 0.27 13.62
N PHE A 27 -6.34 1.24 12.73
CA PHE A 27 -5.35 1.70 11.76
C PHE A 27 -4.55 2.87 12.31
N GLU A 28 -3.35 3.07 11.74
CA GLU A 28 -2.62 4.31 11.96
C GLU A 28 -3.46 5.49 11.49
N GLU A 29 -3.60 6.50 12.36
CA GLU A 29 -4.43 7.66 12.07
C GLU A 29 -3.95 8.41 10.82
N SER A 30 -2.64 8.53 10.64
CA SER A 30 -2.05 9.21 9.49
C SER A 30 -2.41 8.53 8.16
N VAL A 31 -2.44 7.21 8.13
CA VAL A 31 -2.84 6.46 6.92
C VAL A 31 -4.28 6.76 6.57
N ILE A 32 -5.18 6.67 7.56
CA ILE A 32 -6.60 6.92 7.33
C ILE A 32 -6.85 8.37 6.92
N SER A 33 -6.22 9.35 7.59
CA SER A 33 -6.43 10.74 7.23
C SER A 33 -5.92 11.08 5.83
N HIS A 34 -4.80 10.49 5.39
CA HIS A 34 -4.31 10.68 4.02
C HIS A 34 -5.25 10.08 2.98
N ILE A 35 -5.76 8.87 3.22
CA ILE A 35 -6.62 8.18 2.26
C ILE A 35 -8.00 8.84 2.17
N THR A 36 -8.53 9.32 3.28
CA THR A 36 -9.87 9.92 3.34
C THR A 36 -9.88 11.40 3.01
N ASP A 37 -8.72 12.05 2.94
CA ASP A 37 -8.61 13.40 2.40
C ASP A 37 -8.65 13.33 0.89
N VAL A 38 -9.80 13.66 0.32
CA VAL A 38 -10.05 13.57 -1.13
C VAL A 38 -9.13 14.47 -1.96
N THR A 39 -8.43 15.41 -1.33
CA THR A 39 -7.46 16.28 -2.02
C THR A 39 -6.05 15.73 -2.03
N SER A 40 -5.71 14.75 -1.17
CA SER A 40 -4.35 14.24 -1.03
C SER A 40 -3.78 13.66 -2.33
N PHE A 41 -4.62 12.99 -3.12
CA PHE A 41 -4.21 12.35 -4.37
C PHE A 41 -4.87 13.01 -5.58
N HIS A 42 -5.32 14.25 -5.43
CA HIS A 42 -6.00 14.99 -6.49
C HIS A 42 -5.10 15.14 -7.72
N GLY A 43 -5.69 14.92 -8.90
CA GLY A 43 -4.96 14.99 -10.17
C GLY A 43 -4.16 13.75 -10.52
N ASN A 44 -4.12 12.74 -9.64
CA ASN A 44 -3.45 11.47 -9.90
C ASN A 44 -4.48 10.39 -10.19
N GLU A 45 -4.14 9.50 -11.14
CA GLU A 45 -4.91 8.29 -11.36
C GLU A 45 -4.47 7.25 -10.34
N CYS A 46 -5.33 7.00 -9.36
CA CYS A 46 -5.03 6.11 -8.26
C CYS A 46 -6.03 4.97 -8.17
N LEU A 47 -5.51 3.83 -7.74
CA LEU A 47 -6.31 2.67 -7.34
C LEU A 47 -6.35 2.64 -5.82
N TYR A 48 -7.55 2.48 -5.26
CA TYR A 48 -7.77 2.36 -3.82
C TYR A 48 -8.11 0.92 -3.50
N PHE A 49 -7.20 0.24 -2.81
CA PHE A 49 -7.36 -1.15 -2.42
C PHE A 49 -7.93 -1.21 -1.01
N LEU A 50 -9.08 -1.85 -0.86
CA LEU A 50 -9.71 -2.07 0.43
C LEU A 50 -9.80 -3.58 0.66
N ALA A 51 -9.06 -4.07 1.64
CA ALA A 51 -8.96 -5.49 1.93
C ALA A 51 -9.80 -5.87 3.15
N TYR A 52 -10.60 -6.88 3.00
CA TYR A 52 -11.55 -7.34 4.01
C TYR A 52 -11.27 -8.77 4.42
N LYS A 53 -11.37 -9.03 5.72
CA LYS A 53 -11.42 -10.37 6.26
C LYS A 53 -12.71 -10.50 7.09
N ASP A 54 -13.55 -11.50 6.75
CA ASP A 54 -14.83 -11.72 7.42
C ASP A 54 -15.66 -10.43 7.48
N ASN A 55 -15.74 -9.71 6.37
CA ASN A 55 -16.47 -8.45 6.21
C ASN A 55 -15.94 -7.28 7.05
N ASN A 56 -14.74 -7.39 7.62
CA ASN A 56 -14.11 -6.30 8.35
C ASN A 56 -12.94 -5.75 7.55
N LEU A 57 -12.87 -4.42 7.41
CA LEU A 57 -11.73 -3.79 6.73
C LEU A 57 -10.47 -4.01 7.57
N VAL A 58 -9.46 -4.64 6.99
CA VAL A 58 -8.20 -4.95 7.67
C VAL A 58 -6.97 -4.38 6.98
N GLY A 59 -7.10 -3.91 5.74
CA GLY A 59 -5.99 -3.32 5.01
C GLY A 59 -6.47 -2.31 4.00
N VAL A 60 -5.64 -1.29 3.76
CA VAL A 60 -5.90 -0.24 2.77
C VAL A 60 -4.61 0.10 2.04
N ALA A 61 -4.71 0.43 0.76
CA ALA A 61 -3.57 0.92 0.00
C ALA A 61 -4.04 1.86 -1.09
N VAL A 62 -3.19 2.83 -1.43
CA VAL A 62 -3.40 3.71 -2.58
C VAL A 62 -2.20 3.57 -3.50
N VAL A 63 -2.45 3.25 -4.75
CA VAL A 63 -1.41 3.00 -5.75
C VAL A 63 -1.67 3.89 -6.96
N SER A 64 -0.69 4.75 -7.30
CA SER A 64 -0.72 5.50 -8.56
C SER A 64 -0.38 4.55 -9.69
N GLU A 65 -1.12 4.64 -10.79
CA GLU A 65 -0.87 3.79 -11.96
C GLU A 65 0.44 4.17 -12.65
N GLU A 66 0.96 3.24 -13.45
CA GLU A 66 2.18 3.44 -14.20
C GLU A 66 2.02 4.57 -15.22
N ARG A 67 3.03 5.45 -15.31
CA ARG A 67 3.11 6.48 -16.33
C ARG A 67 3.77 5.92 -17.58
N THR A 68 3.04 5.91 -18.68
CA THR A 68 3.51 5.35 -19.96
C THR A 68 4.35 6.34 -20.77
N ASP A 69 4.33 7.63 -20.42
CA ASP A 69 5.10 8.70 -21.08
C ASP A 69 6.53 8.83 -20.57
N ILE A 70 6.88 8.10 -19.52
CA ILE A 70 8.20 8.08 -18.88
C ILE A 70 8.71 6.65 -18.83
N LYS A 71 10.02 6.44 -18.94
CA LYS A 71 10.65 5.13 -18.83
C LYS A 71 11.45 5.02 -17.53
N GLY A 72 11.67 3.80 -17.07
CA GLY A 72 12.46 3.51 -15.89
C GLY A 72 11.66 3.57 -14.59
N PRO A 73 12.32 3.76 -13.43
CA PRO A 73 11.66 3.72 -12.12
C PRO A 73 10.51 4.73 -11.98
N MET A 74 10.61 5.88 -12.64
CA MET A 74 9.58 6.93 -12.56
C MET A 74 8.29 6.56 -13.29
N SER A 75 8.32 5.58 -14.17
CA SER A 75 7.11 5.09 -14.88
C SER A 75 6.39 4.00 -14.10
N ALA A 76 7.02 3.40 -13.12
CA ALA A 76 6.45 2.29 -12.36
C ALA A 76 5.27 2.73 -11.51
N PRO A 77 4.31 1.84 -11.21
CA PRO A 77 3.29 2.11 -10.21
C PRO A 77 3.94 2.53 -8.88
N PHE A 78 3.33 3.50 -8.22
CA PHE A 78 3.84 4.03 -6.95
C PHE A 78 2.84 3.73 -5.84
N ILE A 79 3.27 2.97 -4.82
CA ILE A 79 2.46 2.71 -3.64
C ILE A 79 2.54 3.96 -2.75
N ARG A 80 1.47 4.77 -2.75
CA ARG A 80 1.41 6.05 -2.03
C ARG A 80 1.06 5.89 -0.56
N GLU A 81 0.15 4.97 -0.26
CA GLU A 81 -0.23 4.63 1.09
C GLU A 81 -0.42 3.12 1.20
N PHE A 82 -0.08 2.59 2.36
CA PHE A 82 -0.23 1.17 2.65
C PHE A 82 -0.36 1.02 4.16
N GLY A 83 -1.46 0.45 4.59
CA GLY A 83 -1.68 0.25 6.02
C GLY A 83 -2.55 -0.95 6.29
N THR A 84 -2.31 -1.57 7.43
CA THR A 84 -3.11 -2.69 7.93
C THR A 84 -3.53 -2.37 9.36
N VAL A 85 -4.54 -3.10 9.86
CA VAL A 85 -4.92 -2.96 11.27
C VAL A 85 -3.72 -3.30 12.15
N ASN A 86 -3.45 -2.43 13.13
CA ASN A 86 -2.33 -2.61 14.04
C ASN A 86 -2.67 -3.67 15.08
N TYR A 87 -1.72 -4.56 15.33
CA TYR A 87 -1.87 -5.52 16.41
C TYR A 87 -1.85 -4.79 17.76
N THR A 88 -2.94 -4.92 18.50
CA THR A 88 -3.02 -4.50 19.89
C THR A 88 -3.72 -5.60 20.67
N LYS A 89 -3.62 -5.58 22.00
CA LYS A 89 -4.31 -6.56 22.84
C LYS A 89 -5.82 -6.56 22.62
N THR A 90 -6.38 -5.44 22.13
CA THR A 90 -7.81 -5.28 21.90
C THR A 90 -8.23 -5.52 20.45
N CYS A 91 -7.27 -5.60 19.53
CA CYS A 91 -7.59 -5.78 18.11
C CYS A 91 -7.59 -7.27 17.73
N LYS A 92 -8.78 -7.85 17.66
CA LYS A 92 -8.95 -9.23 17.23
C LYS A 92 -8.81 -9.44 15.73
N TYR A 93 -8.79 -8.36 14.95
CA TYR A 93 -8.73 -8.43 13.49
C TYR A 93 -7.30 -8.50 12.96
N ALA A 94 -6.32 -8.06 13.73
CA ALA A 94 -4.92 -8.08 13.33
C ALA A 94 -4.42 -9.52 13.29
N LYS A 95 -4.00 -9.95 12.11
CA LYS A 95 -3.47 -11.28 11.87
C LYS A 95 -2.13 -11.17 11.16
N LYS A 96 -1.21 -12.08 11.49
CA LYS A 96 0.06 -12.17 10.78
C LYS A 96 -0.21 -12.45 9.30
N GLY A 97 0.46 -11.74 8.41
CA GLY A 97 0.37 -11.96 6.97
C GLY A 97 -0.63 -11.08 6.23
N ILE A 98 -1.40 -10.21 6.90
CA ILE A 98 -2.34 -9.30 6.22
C ILE A 98 -1.58 -8.40 5.23
N GLY A 99 -0.47 -7.80 5.66
CA GLY A 99 0.31 -6.92 4.80
C GLY A 99 0.85 -7.63 3.57
N GLU A 100 1.35 -8.84 3.74
CA GLU A 100 1.85 -9.63 2.61
C GLU A 100 0.72 -9.98 1.63
N GLU A 101 -0.42 -10.39 2.13
CA GLU A 101 -1.56 -10.76 1.27
C GLU A 101 -2.13 -9.55 0.53
N LEU A 102 -2.20 -8.38 1.19
CA LEU A 102 -2.56 -7.14 0.54
C LEU A 102 -1.57 -6.81 -0.58
N LEU A 103 -0.27 -6.94 -0.32
CA LEU A 103 0.76 -6.72 -1.34
C LEU A 103 0.60 -7.71 -2.50
N ASN A 104 0.27 -8.96 -2.24
CA ASN A 104 0.00 -9.94 -3.30
C ASN A 104 -1.15 -9.49 -4.21
N HIS A 105 -2.21 -8.94 -3.64
CA HIS A 105 -3.33 -8.40 -4.41
C HIS A 105 -2.91 -7.20 -5.26
N ILE A 106 -2.06 -6.32 -4.71
CA ILE A 106 -1.52 -5.18 -5.46
C ILE A 106 -0.68 -5.68 -6.63
N ILE A 107 0.25 -6.60 -6.40
CA ILE A 107 1.13 -7.16 -7.43
C ILE A 107 0.31 -7.85 -8.52
N LYS A 108 -0.73 -8.58 -8.13
CA LYS A 108 -1.61 -9.24 -9.10
C LYS A 108 -2.28 -8.24 -10.04
N ARG A 109 -2.59 -7.04 -9.54
CA ARG A 109 -3.27 -6.00 -10.32
C ARG A 109 -2.32 -5.13 -11.14
N VAL A 110 -1.19 -4.71 -10.57
CA VAL A 110 -0.29 -3.73 -11.19
C VAL A 110 1.05 -4.33 -11.64
N GLY A 111 1.36 -5.56 -11.25
CA GLY A 111 2.62 -6.22 -11.59
C GLY A 111 3.65 -6.13 -10.47
N SER A 112 4.77 -6.81 -10.69
CA SER A 112 5.86 -6.91 -9.70
C SER A 112 6.85 -5.75 -9.76
N ARG A 113 6.64 -4.79 -10.66
CA ARG A 113 7.47 -3.59 -10.80
C ARG A 113 6.74 -2.41 -10.19
N PHE A 114 7.25 -1.88 -9.10
CA PHE A 114 6.63 -0.76 -8.39
C PHE A 114 7.65 -0.02 -7.53
N THR A 115 7.30 1.20 -7.11
CA THR A 115 8.11 2.02 -6.21
C THR A 115 7.32 2.39 -4.97
N LEU A 116 8.02 2.71 -3.91
CA LEU A 116 7.43 3.27 -2.69
C LEU A 116 8.49 4.01 -1.88
N SER A 117 8.05 4.89 -0.98
CA SER A 117 8.93 5.53 0.00
C SER A 117 8.65 4.97 1.38
N CYS A 118 9.69 4.57 2.09
CA CYS A 118 9.56 4.04 3.44
C CYS A 118 9.28 5.17 4.43
N LEU A 119 8.45 4.91 5.45
CA LEU A 119 8.12 5.90 6.47
C LEU A 119 9.19 5.94 7.58
N ASP A 120 9.73 4.77 7.93
CA ASP A 120 10.70 4.61 9.02
C ASP A 120 11.51 3.33 8.81
N SER A 121 12.39 3.02 9.75
CA SER A 121 13.22 1.82 9.67
C SER A 121 12.43 0.51 9.76
N ASN A 122 11.34 0.48 10.52
CA ASN A 122 10.48 -0.70 10.59
C ASN A 122 9.77 -0.95 9.27
N SER A 123 9.28 0.11 8.64
CA SER A 123 8.69 0.05 7.30
C SER A 123 9.72 -0.43 6.27
N GLU A 124 10.94 0.08 6.32
CA GLU A 124 12.02 -0.35 5.43
C GLU A 124 12.32 -1.84 5.57
N GLN A 125 12.41 -2.34 6.81
CA GLN A 125 12.66 -3.76 7.07
C GLN A 125 11.54 -4.63 6.50
N PHE A 126 10.29 -4.21 6.69
CA PHE A 126 9.13 -4.92 6.13
C PHE A 126 9.25 -5.01 4.60
N TRP A 127 9.49 -3.89 3.94
CA TRP A 127 9.51 -3.85 2.47
C TRP A 127 10.69 -4.62 1.88
N ARG A 128 11.88 -4.53 2.48
CA ARG A 128 13.04 -5.29 2.02
C ARG A 128 12.81 -6.79 2.22
N HIS A 129 12.20 -7.19 3.34
CA HIS A 129 11.85 -8.58 3.60
C HIS A 129 10.82 -9.08 2.57
N MET A 130 9.81 -8.28 2.25
CA MET A 130 8.83 -8.66 1.22
C MET A 130 9.47 -8.82 -0.15
N GLY A 131 10.38 -7.95 -0.52
CA GLY A 131 11.12 -8.07 -1.77
C GLY A 131 11.91 -9.38 -1.85
N GLU A 132 12.66 -9.68 -0.79
CA GLU A 132 13.41 -10.92 -0.71
C GLU A 132 12.51 -12.16 -0.77
N LYS A 133 11.44 -12.17 0.02
CA LYS A 133 10.50 -13.29 0.08
C LYS A 133 9.83 -13.57 -1.26
N LYS A 134 9.58 -12.53 -2.05
CA LYS A 134 8.93 -12.66 -3.36
C LYS A 134 9.92 -12.80 -4.52
N GLY A 135 11.22 -12.88 -4.23
CA GLY A 135 12.26 -13.00 -5.25
C GLY A 135 12.38 -11.78 -6.15
N LEU A 136 12.12 -10.60 -5.61
CA LEU A 136 12.25 -9.35 -6.34
C LEU A 136 13.57 -8.67 -6.04
N LYS A 137 14.12 -7.97 -7.05
CA LYS A 137 15.25 -7.09 -6.86
C LYS A 137 14.76 -5.78 -6.25
N VAL A 138 15.41 -5.34 -5.17
CA VAL A 138 15.07 -4.09 -4.47
C VAL A 138 16.23 -3.12 -4.59
N GLU A 139 15.99 -1.97 -5.21
CA GLU A 139 17.01 -0.92 -5.38
C GLU A 139 16.59 0.34 -4.65
N GLU A 140 17.54 0.96 -3.94
CA GLU A 140 17.33 2.28 -3.36
C GLU A 140 17.54 3.32 -4.44
N ILE A 141 16.51 4.10 -4.76
CA ILE A 141 16.56 5.08 -5.87
C ILE A 141 16.50 6.54 -5.40
N GLY A 142 16.38 6.77 -4.11
CA GLY A 142 16.33 8.11 -3.56
C GLY A 142 16.14 8.10 -2.05
N ILE A 143 16.18 9.29 -1.47
CA ILE A 143 16.00 9.50 -0.03
C ILE A 143 14.92 10.57 0.15
N THR A 144 13.98 10.33 1.07
CA THR A 144 12.95 11.30 1.41
C THR A 144 13.50 12.41 2.31
N VAL A 145 12.71 13.47 2.53
CA VAL A 145 13.06 14.52 3.47
C VAL A 145 13.23 14.03 4.91
N TRP A 146 12.69 12.85 5.23
CA TRP A 146 12.81 12.21 6.54
C TRP A 146 14.01 11.27 6.64
N CYS A 147 14.91 11.29 5.64
CA CYS A 147 16.10 10.43 5.55
C CYS A 147 15.75 8.93 5.47
N THR A 148 14.60 8.60 4.91
CA THR A 148 14.19 7.22 4.64
C THR A 148 14.28 6.92 3.15
N PRO A 149 14.58 5.66 2.76
CA PRO A 149 14.80 5.35 1.35
C PRO A 149 13.51 5.30 0.54
N THR A 150 13.63 5.65 -0.74
CA THR A 150 12.65 5.31 -1.77
C THR A 150 13.16 4.05 -2.47
N LEU A 151 12.32 3.03 -2.54
CA LEU A 151 12.68 1.72 -3.05
C LEU A 151 11.99 1.45 -4.38
N TYR A 152 12.72 0.78 -5.27
CA TYR A 152 12.21 0.31 -6.55
C TYR A 152 12.30 -1.22 -6.57
N PHE A 153 11.16 -1.87 -6.79
CA PHE A 153 11.02 -3.31 -6.85
C PHE A 153 10.84 -3.73 -8.31
N ARG A 154 11.53 -4.78 -8.72
CA ARG A 154 11.39 -5.34 -10.05
C ARG A 154 11.85 -6.79 -10.07
N ASP A 155 11.51 -7.51 -11.14
CA ASP A 155 12.06 -8.84 -11.36
C ASP A 155 13.55 -8.76 -11.67
N PHE A 156 14.32 -9.80 -11.31
CA PHE A 156 15.76 -9.83 -11.58
C PHE A 156 16.11 -9.78 -13.06
N LYS A 157 15.17 -10.16 -13.92
CA LYS A 157 15.35 -10.18 -15.37
C LYS A 157 15.11 -8.83 -16.04
N ASP A 158 14.58 -7.89 -15.33
CA ASP A 158 14.22 -6.56 -15.87
C ASP A 158 15.41 -5.61 -15.91
#